data_4b98931fd13dba333aefa605bead3c69
#
_entry.id   4b98931fd13dba333aefa605bead3c69
#
_cell.length_a   1.000
_cell.length_b   1.000
_cell.length_c   1.000
_cell.angle_alpha   90.00
_cell.angle_beta   90.00
_cell.angle_gamma   90.00
#
_symmetry.space_group_name_H-M   'P 1'
#
loop_
_entity.id
_entity.type
_entity.pdbx_description
1 polymer ?
#
loop_
_entity_poly.entity_id
_entity_poly.type
_entity_poly.pdbx_seq_one_letter_code
_entity_poly.pdbx_strand_id
1 'polypeptide(L)'
;VAWAISELLVHLGLTILVFFVKTVVTIIVFSLVVVFQPELRKFLGYLGQTGFLNRNFFSVKKSTDTNVRTVKEILEAIKYCSKMHIGALIVFGKQDNDFLFSDVGTKVNADVSCQLILTIFHPNTPLHDGAMVIVDNKITAAGVLLPLTEDPKLSWKYGTRHRAAIGMSEASDCACLVVSEETGDVSIALDGTLRKYEDISELRDDLTKILGFENET
;
A
#
# COMPACT_ATOMS: atom_id res chain seq x y z
N VAL A 1 -10.00 34.89 -15.61
CA VAL A 1 -10.16 35.03 -17.07
C VAL A 1 -11.66 35.03 -17.43
N ALA A 2 -12.45 34.00 -17.12
CA ALA A 2 -13.89 33.93 -17.45
C ALA A 2 -14.72 35.09 -16.84
N TRP A 3 -14.40 35.52 -15.63
CA TRP A 3 -15.09 36.64 -14.97
C TRP A 3 -14.78 37.98 -15.64
N ALA A 4 -13.54 38.25 -16.01
CA ALA A 4 -13.16 39.46 -16.74
C ALA A 4 -13.78 39.52 -18.15
N ILE A 5 -13.90 38.38 -18.84
CA ILE A 5 -14.61 38.31 -20.13
C ILE A 5 -16.11 38.61 -19.95
N SER A 6 -16.74 38.08 -18.87
CA SER A 6 -18.16 38.36 -18.60
C SER A 6 -18.43 39.82 -18.32
N GLU A 7 -17.54 40.53 -17.61
CA GLU A 7 -17.64 41.95 -17.34
C GLU A 7 -17.52 42.81 -18.61
N LEU A 8 -16.55 42.43 -19.47
CA LEU A 8 -16.36 43.08 -20.77
C LEU A 8 -17.61 42.93 -21.68
N LEU A 9 -18.22 41.73 -21.70
CA LEU A 9 -19.42 41.44 -22.49
C LEU A 9 -20.67 42.18 -21.98
N VAL A 10 -20.78 42.39 -20.65
CA VAL A 10 -21.86 43.25 -20.07
C VAL A 10 -21.74 44.67 -20.55
N HIS A 11 -20.54 45.25 -20.58
CA HIS A 11 -20.28 46.59 -21.12
C HIS A 11 -20.63 46.73 -22.60
N LEU A 12 -20.57 45.64 -23.36
CA LEU A 12 -20.96 45.62 -24.79
C LEU A 12 -22.48 45.42 -24.99
N GLY A 13 -23.32 45.39 -23.94
CA GLY A 13 -24.75 45.20 -24.04
C GLY A 13 -25.23 43.80 -24.40
N LEU A 14 -24.34 42.80 -24.34
CA LEU A 14 -24.62 41.41 -24.72
C LEU A 14 -25.11 40.57 -23.52
N THR A 15 -26.11 40.99 -22.81
CA THR A 15 -26.61 40.43 -21.55
C THR A 15 -26.98 38.94 -21.68
N ILE A 16 -27.59 38.55 -22.80
CA ILE A 16 -28.00 37.16 -23.07
C ILE A 16 -26.78 36.25 -23.22
N LEU A 17 -25.74 36.72 -23.91
CA LEU A 17 -24.50 35.98 -24.10
C LEU A 17 -23.77 35.80 -22.76
N VAL A 18 -23.74 36.80 -21.91
CA VAL A 18 -23.17 36.75 -20.57
C VAL A 18 -23.89 35.70 -19.72
N PHE A 19 -25.23 35.68 -19.74
CA PHE A 19 -25.99 34.65 -19.01
C PHE A 19 -25.68 33.25 -19.49
N PHE A 20 -25.61 33.03 -20.80
CA PHE A 20 -25.27 31.73 -21.37
C PHE A 20 -23.88 31.27 -20.98
N VAL A 21 -22.87 32.16 -21.09
CA VAL A 21 -21.47 31.81 -20.70
C VAL A 21 -21.39 31.50 -19.20
N LYS A 22 -22.05 32.27 -18.33
CA LYS A 22 -22.07 31.98 -16.87
C LYS A 22 -22.70 30.61 -16.59
N THR A 23 -23.82 30.30 -17.25
CA THR A 23 -24.50 28.99 -17.08
C THR A 23 -23.60 27.83 -17.50
N VAL A 24 -22.95 27.91 -18.68
CA VAL A 24 -22.03 26.90 -19.17
C VAL A 24 -20.83 26.72 -18.23
N VAL A 25 -20.22 27.81 -17.79
CA VAL A 25 -19.10 27.73 -16.83
C VAL A 25 -19.53 27.08 -15.50
N THR A 26 -20.71 27.40 -15.00
CA THR A 26 -21.25 26.77 -13.78
C THR A 26 -21.43 25.27 -13.94
N ILE A 27 -21.98 24.83 -15.08
CA ILE A 27 -22.17 23.40 -15.38
C ILE A 27 -20.79 22.70 -15.45
N ILE A 28 -19.81 23.30 -16.12
CA ILE A 28 -18.44 22.73 -16.25
C ILE A 28 -17.80 22.60 -14.86
N VAL A 29 -17.87 23.64 -14.02
CA VAL A 29 -17.31 23.60 -12.66
C VAL A 29 -17.98 22.52 -11.83
N PHE A 30 -19.30 22.41 -11.88
CA PHE A 30 -20.04 21.37 -11.16
C PHE A 30 -19.69 19.95 -11.65
N SER A 31 -19.62 19.76 -12.98
CA SER A 31 -19.16 18.50 -13.57
C SER A 31 -17.75 18.13 -13.11
N LEU A 32 -16.84 19.11 -13.06
CA LEU A 32 -15.47 18.90 -12.62
C LEU A 32 -15.43 18.40 -11.18
N VAL A 33 -16.21 19.01 -10.27
CA VAL A 33 -16.29 18.59 -8.86
C VAL A 33 -16.81 17.16 -8.74
N VAL A 34 -17.83 16.79 -9.54
CA VAL A 34 -18.39 15.42 -9.53
C VAL A 34 -17.39 14.40 -10.06
N VAL A 35 -16.68 14.71 -11.15
CA VAL A 35 -15.67 13.81 -11.73
C VAL A 35 -14.49 13.62 -10.77
N PHE A 36 -14.03 14.68 -10.11
CA PHE A 36 -12.91 14.62 -9.14
C PHE A 36 -13.35 14.30 -7.70
N GLN A 37 -14.62 13.96 -7.47
CA GLN A 37 -15.12 13.59 -6.13
C GLN A 37 -14.29 12.47 -5.46
N PRO A 38 -13.92 11.36 -6.13
CA PRO A 38 -13.11 10.32 -5.52
C PRO A 38 -11.69 10.80 -5.18
N GLU A 39 -11.07 11.63 -6.01
CA GLU A 39 -9.76 12.22 -5.77
C GLU A 39 -9.79 13.22 -4.62
N LEU A 40 -10.82 14.07 -4.58
CA LEU A 40 -11.04 15.00 -3.47
C LEU A 40 -11.28 14.28 -2.14
N ARG A 41 -12.00 13.14 -2.15
CA ARG A 41 -12.20 12.32 -0.95
C ARG A 41 -10.90 11.75 -0.45
N LYS A 42 -10.05 11.21 -1.35
CA LYS A 42 -8.71 10.73 -1.03
C LYS A 42 -7.83 11.85 -0.48
N PHE A 43 -7.82 13.01 -1.14
CA PHE A 43 -7.04 14.19 -0.74
C PHE A 43 -7.47 14.73 0.64
N LEU A 44 -8.78 14.85 0.91
CA LEU A 44 -9.29 15.27 2.22
C LEU A 44 -9.01 14.23 3.31
N GLY A 45 -9.04 12.93 2.98
CA GLY A 45 -8.58 11.85 3.85
C GLY A 45 -7.11 12.00 4.22
N TYR A 46 -6.28 12.32 3.24
CA TYR A 46 -4.86 12.63 3.43
C TYR A 46 -4.63 13.83 4.36
N LEU A 47 -5.37 14.94 4.14
CA LEU A 47 -5.28 16.13 5.00
C LEU A 47 -5.81 15.89 6.42
N GLY A 48 -6.82 15.05 6.56
CA GLY A 48 -7.41 14.73 7.87
C GLY A 48 -6.54 13.79 8.71
N GLN A 49 -5.78 12.91 8.07
CA GLN A 49 -4.84 11.98 8.74
C GLN A 49 -3.45 12.58 8.95
N THR A 50 -3.00 13.47 8.07
CA THR A 50 -1.86 14.31 8.35
C THR A 50 -2.29 15.32 9.41
N GLY A 51 -2.16 14.94 10.66
CA GLY A 51 -2.08 15.87 11.78
C GLY A 51 -0.90 16.81 11.53
N PHE A 52 -1.09 17.74 10.59
CA PHE A 52 -0.08 18.69 10.12
C PHE A 52 0.50 19.54 11.26
N LEU A 53 -0.15 19.54 12.41
CA LEU A 53 0.23 20.30 13.59
C LEU A 53 0.99 19.49 14.66
N ASN A 54 1.07 18.13 14.57
CA ASN A 54 1.62 17.35 15.69
C ASN A 54 2.81 16.43 15.34
N ARG A 55 3.23 16.39 14.07
CA ARG A 55 4.22 15.39 13.61
C ARG A 55 5.68 15.74 13.90
N ASN A 56 5.98 16.99 14.23
CA ASN A 56 7.37 17.44 14.47
C ASN A 56 7.81 17.47 15.95
N PHE A 57 6.92 17.18 16.90
CA PHE A 57 7.31 17.30 18.33
C PHE A 57 7.56 15.97 19.05
N PHE A 58 7.09 14.83 18.52
CA PHE A 58 7.35 13.52 19.12
C PHE A 58 7.78 12.48 18.08
N SER A 59 8.81 12.79 17.32
CA SER A 59 9.62 11.73 16.71
C SER A 59 10.38 11.04 17.86
N VAL A 60 9.71 10.15 18.53
CA VAL A 60 10.38 9.17 19.39
C VAL A 60 11.26 8.36 18.44
N LYS A 61 12.57 8.56 18.54
CA LYS A 61 13.61 7.77 17.89
C LYS A 61 13.32 6.31 18.23
N LYS A 62 12.57 5.62 17.34
CA LYS A 62 12.22 4.21 17.51
C LYS A 62 13.56 3.47 17.54
N SER A 63 13.85 2.80 18.64
CA SER A 63 15.16 2.25 18.92
C SER A 63 15.59 1.30 17.79
N THR A 64 16.84 1.43 17.35
CA THR A 64 17.50 0.54 16.38
C THR A 64 17.29 -0.94 16.70
N ASP A 65 17.22 -1.27 18.00
CA ASP A 65 16.96 -2.63 18.50
C ASP A 65 15.59 -3.20 18.08
N THR A 66 14.52 -2.38 18.06
CA THR A 66 13.18 -2.84 17.65
C THR A 66 13.16 -3.20 16.16
N ASN A 67 13.84 -2.41 15.35
CA ASN A 67 13.91 -2.60 13.89
C ASN A 67 14.65 -3.88 13.52
N VAL A 68 15.81 -4.10 14.11
CA VAL A 68 16.61 -5.31 13.93
C VAL A 68 15.83 -6.55 14.37
N ARG A 69 15.10 -6.45 15.48
CA ARG A 69 14.24 -7.52 15.96
C ARG A 69 13.12 -7.83 14.98
N THR A 70 12.42 -6.83 14.43
CA THR A 70 11.34 -7.04 13.45
C THR A 70 11.83 -7.79 12.21
N VAL A 71 12.96 -7.38 11.63
CA VAL A 71 13.56 -8.08 10.48
C VAL A 71 13.88 -9.53 10.83
N LYS A 72 14.46 -9.78 12.00
CA LYS A 72 14.80 -11.15 12.45
C LYS A 72 13.55 -12.02 12.59
N GLU A 73 12.48 -11.53 13.22
CA GLU A 73 11.23 -12.27 13.41
C GLU A 73 10.57 -12.61 12.04
N ILE A 74 10.59 -11.65 11.09
CA ILE A 74 10.09 -11.89 9.74
C ILE A 74 10.92 -12.98 9.03
N LEU A 75 12.25 -12.87 9.04
CA LEU A 75 13.12 -13.81 8.38
C LEU A 75 13.00 -15.24 8.95
N GLU A 76 12.82 -15.34 10.27
CA GLU A 76 12.63 -16.64 10.94
C GLU A 76 11.30 -17.29 10.51
N ALA A 77 10.21 -16.51 10.44
CA ALA A 77 8.93 -16.98 9.94
C ALA A 77 9.00 -17.40 8.46
N ILE A 78 9.62 -16.57 7.61
CA ILE A 78 9.78 -16.86 6.18
C ILE A 78 10.61 -18.12 5.92
N LYS A 79 11.70 -18.33 6.66
CA LYS A 79 12.49 -19.56 6.61
C LYS A 79 11.63 -20.80 6.90
N TYR A 80 10.79 -20.71 7.93
CA TYR A 80 9.90 -21.80 8.29
C TYR A 80 8.85 -22.05 7.20
N CYS A 81 8.19 -20.99 6.72
CA CYS A 81 7.20 -21.08 5.65
C CYS A 81 7.79 -21.68 4.37
N SER A 82 8.97 -21.22 3.95
CA SER A 82 9.71 -21.76 2.80
C SER A 82 10.00 -23.26 2.96
N LYS A 83 10.56 -23.67 4.11
CA LYS A 83 10.89 -25.07 4.39
C LYS A 83 9.68 -25.99 4.44
N MET A 84 8.56 -25.48 4.95
CA MET A 84 7.31 -26.25 5.13
C MET A 84 6.35 -26.10 3.96
N HIS A 85 6.75 -25.39 2.90
CA HIS A 85 5.90 -25.07 1.74
C HIS A 85 4.57 -24.42 2.14
N ILE A 86 4.60 -23.50 3.11
CA ILE A 86 3.46 -22.71 3.54
C ILE A 86 3.45 -21.40 2.72
N GLY A 87 2.38 -21.19 1.94
CA GLY A 87 2.21 -19.96 1.18
C GLY A 87 2.03 -18.76 2.11
N ALA A 88 2.80 -17.70 1.89
CA ALA A 88 2.67 -16.46 2.65
C ALA A 88 2.73 -15.25 1.73
N LEU A 89 1.98 -14.21 2.07
CA LEU A 89 1.97 -12.93 1.35
C LEU A 89 1.99 -11.79 2.38
N ILE A 90 3.10 -11.04 2.43
CA ILE A 90 3.30 -9.95 3.40
C ILE A 90 3.48 -8.65 2.62
N VAL A 91 2.66 -7.64 2.95
CA VAL A 91 2.76 -6.28 2.40
C VAL A 91 3.46 -5.40 3.42
N PHE A 92 4.50 -4.71 2.98
CA PHE A 92 5.18 -3.67 3.76
C PHE A 92 4.66 -2.31 3.32
N GLY A 93 3.76 -1.74 4.12
CA GLY A 93 3.19 -0.42 3.90
C GLY A 93 3.97 0.68 4.61
N LYS A 94 3.97 1.88 4.03
CA LYS A 94 4.37 3.10 4.74
C LYS A 94 3.18 3.66 5.52
N GLN A 95 3.43 4.54 6.50
CA GLN A 95 2.35 5.17 7.29
C GLN A 95 1.26 5.83 6.43
N ASP A 96 1.68 6.37 5.29
CA ASP A 96 0.77 7.03 4.36
C ASP A 96 -0.16 6.05 3.61
N ASN A 97 0.11 4.75 3.68
CA ASN A 97 -0.65 3.69 3.00
C ASN A 97 -1.63 2.94 3.94
N ASP A 98 -1.65 3.25 5.23
CA ASP A 98 -2.53 2.56 6.21
C ASP A 98 -4.02 2.65 5.82
N PHE A 99 -4.44 3.75 5.17
CA PHE A 99 -5.79 3.92 4.65
C PHE A 99 -6.17 2.92 3.54
N LEU A 100 -5.20 2.39 2.78
CA LEU A 100 -5.47 1.41 1.71
C LEU A 100 -5.98 0.09 2.28
N PHE A 101 -5.63 -0.21 3.52
CA PHE A 101 -5.90 -1.49 4.19
C PHE A 101 -6.89 -1.37 5.35
N SER A 102 -7.30 -0.13 5.72
CA SER A 102 -8.11 0.14 6.92
C SER A 102 -9.47 -0.55 6.92
N ASP A 103 -10.06 -0.74 5.76
CA ASP A 103 -11.41 -1.28 5.59
C ASP A 103 -11.42 -2.68 4.95
N VAL A 104 -10.23 -3.26 4.69
CA VAL A 104 -10.08 -4.56 4.03
C VAL A 104 -9.34 -5.53 4.95
N GLY A 105 -9.89 -6.72 5.13
CA GLY A 105 -9.31 -7.74 6.00
C GLY A 105 -9.66 -7.57 7.48
N THR A 106 -9.02 -8.37 8.32
CA THR A 106 -9.19 -8.37 9.78
C THR A 106 -8.13 -7.51 10.44
N LYS A 107 -8.53 -6.51 11.24
CA LYS A 107 -7.60 -5.67 12.03
C LYS A 107 -6.96 -6.49 13.14
N VAL A 108 -5.63 -6.47 13.23
CA VAL A 108 -4.85 -7.24 14.20
C VAL A 108 -4.17 -6.31 15.22
N ASN A 109 -3.51 -5.25 14.75
CA ASN A 109 -2.81 -4.25 15.57
C ASN A 109 -1.84 -4.83 16.61
N ALA A 110 -1.05 -5.84 16.22
CA ALA A 110 -0.10 -6.52 17.09
C ALA A 110 1.35 -6.24 16.68
N ASP A 111 2.28 -6.40 17.62
CA ASP A 111 3.71 -6.36 17.33
C ASP A 111 4.10 -7.56 16.45
N VAL A 112 5.08 -7.36 15.56
CA VAL A 112 5.59 -8.42 14.70
C VAL A 112 6.31 -9.46 15.53
N SER A 113 5.90 -10.73 15.39
CA SER A 113 6.58 -11.88 15.95
C SER A 113 6.49 -13.08 15.01
N CYS A 114 7.51 -13.91 15.00
CA CYS A 114 7.56 -15.13 14.20
C CYS A 114 6.32 -16.00 14.44
N GLN A 115 5.96 -16.22 15.71
CA GLN A 115 4.83 -17.05 16.11
C GLN A 115 3.50 -16.53 15.56
N LEU A 116 3.29 -15.21 15.59
CA LEU A 116 2.05 -14.61 15.08
C LEU A 116 1.98 -14.72 13.55
N ILE A 117 3.08 -14.48 12.84
CA ILE A 117 3.17 -14.66 11.38
C ILE A 117 2.84 -16.11 11.01
N LEU A 118 3.44 -17.08 11.68
CA LEU A 118 3.18 -18.50 11.45
C LEU A 118 1.74 -18.89 11.77
N THR A 119 1.14 -18.29 12.79
CA THR A 119 -0.27 -18.52 13.14
C THR A 119 -1.22 -17.98 12.09
N ILE A 120 -0.92 -16.78 11.54
CA ILE A 120 -1.72 -16.15 10.48
C ILE A 120 -1.70 -17.02 9.21
N PHE A 121 -0.51 -17.45 8.76
CA PHE A 121 -0.38 -18.22 7.52
C PHE A 121 -0.56 -19.74 7.69
N HIS A 122 -0.85 -20.20 8.91
CA HIS A 122 -1.12 -21.62 9.09
C HIS A 122 -2.30 -22.07 8.21
N PRO A 123 -2.13 -23.14 7.39
CA PRO A 123 -3.20 -23.62 6.51
C PRO A 123 -4.50 -23.90 7.26
N ASN A 124 -5.63 -23.65 6.63
CA ASN A 124 -6.98 -23.84 7.14
C ASN A 124 -7.38 -22.93 8.32
N THR A 125 -6.65 -21.84 8.57
CA THR A 125 -7.07 -20.77 9.49
C THR A 125 -7.86 -19.69 8.75
N PRO A 126 -8.75 -18.92 9.42
CA PRO A 126 -9.53 -17.88 8.74
C PRO A 126 -8.71 -16.73 8.14
N LEU A 127 -7.47 -16.54 8.58
CA LEU A 127 -6.62 -15.40 8.18
C LEU A 127 -5.55 -15.75 7.14
N HIS A 128 -5.38 -17.04 6.78
CA HIS A 128 -4.30 -17.48 5.89
C HIS A 128 -4.53 -17.14 4.41
N ASP A 129 -5.81 -16.97 4.02
CA ASP A 129 -6.17 -16.64 2.65
C ASP A 129 -6.22 -15.11 2.47
N GLY A 130 -5.16 -14.58 1.92
CA GLY A 130 -4.94 -13.14 1.74
C GLY A 130 -3.57 -12.68 2.21
N ALA A 131 -3.38 -11.37 2.24
CA ALA A 131 -2.14 -10.75 2.67
C ALA A 131 -2.17 -10.35 4.15
N MET A 132 -1.01 -10.42 4.79
CA MET A 132 -0.74 -9.75 6.06
C MET A 132 -0.06 -8.41 5.78
N VAL A 133 -0.52 -7.36 6.44
CA VAL A 133 0.01 -5.99 6.26
C VAL A 133 0.83 -5.60 7.49
N ILE A 134 2.05 -5.14 7.24
CA ILE A 134 2.95 -4.61 8.26
C ILE A 134 3.18 -3.12 7.98
N VAL A 135 2.90 -2.28 8.97
CA VAL A 135 3.19 -0.85 8.98
C VAL A 135 3.85 -0.50 10.33
N ASP A 136 4.93 0.25 10.32
CA ASP A 136 5.62 0.70 11.53
C ASP A 136 5.95 -0.40 12.55
N ASN A 137 6.47 -1.55 12.08
CA ASN A 137 6.80 -2.71 12.92
C ASN A 137 5.59 -3.37 13.60
N LYS A 138 4.39 -3.13 13.09
CA LYS A 138 3.16 -3.77 13.58
C LYS A 138 2.44 -4.49 12.46
N ILE A 139 1.87 -5.63 12.77
CA ILE A 139 0.88 -6.29 11.92
C ILE A 139 -0.42 -5.52 12.11
N THR A 140 -0.82 -4.72 11.13
CA THR A 140 -2.04 -3.89 11.19
C THR A 140 -3.27 -4.68 10.80
N ALA A 141 -3.16 -5.53 9.76
CA ALA A 141 -4.27 -6.34 9.26
C ALA A 141 -3.78 -7.70 8.72
N ALA A 142 -4.69 -8.65 8.62
CA ALA A 142 -4.48 -9.97 8.01
C ALA A 142 -5.72 -10.41 7.20
N GLY A 143 -5.55 -11.37 6.28
CA GLY A 143 -6.62 -11.81 5.38
C GLY A 143 -7.05 -10.71 4.39
N VAL A 144 -6.13 -9.83 4.00
CA VAL A 144 -6.40 -8.71 3.10
C VAL A 144 -6.38 -9.19 1.65
N LEU A 145 -7.46 -8.93 0.92
CA LEU A 145 -7.52 -9.19 -0.51
C LEU A 145 -6.85 -8.08 -1.30
N LEU A 146 -5.88 -8.42 -2.12
CA LEU A 146 -5.11 -7.49 -2.93
C LEU A 146 -5.53 -7.55 -4.40
N PRO A 147 -5.32 -6.46 -5.18
CA PRO A 147 -5.50 -6.49 -6.62
C PRO A 147 -4.51 -7.49 -7.26
N LEU A 148 -4.98 -8.22 -8.25
CA LEU A 148 -4.14 -9.10 -9.06
C LEU A 148 -3.58 -8.32 -10.25
N THR A 149 -2.33 -8.59 -10.65
CA THR A 149 -1.80 -8.03 -11.90
C THR A 149 -2.63 -8.52 -13.09
N GLU A 150 -2.88 -7.62 -14.03
CA GLU A 150 -3.61 -7.91 -15.28
C GLU A 150 -2.70 -8.40 -16.41
N ASP A 151 -1.37 -8.52 -16.20
CA ASP A 151 -0.45 -9.01 -17.25
C ASP A 151 -0.72 -10.49 -17.57
N PRO A 152 -1.21 -10.79 -18.80
CA PRO A 152 -1.52 -12.15 -19.21
C PRO A 152 -0.30 -13.08 -19.22
N LYS A 153 0.91 -12.53 -19.38
CA LYS A 153 2.17 -13.31 -19.42
C LYS A 153 2.52 -13.91 -18.06
N LEU A 154 1.98 -13.36 -16.98
CA LEU A 154 2.26 -13.81 -15.61
C LEU A 154 1.22 -14.81 -15.09
N SER A 155 0.05 -14.89 -15.73
CA SER A 155 -1.08 -15.69 -15.26
C SER A 155 -0.82 -17.20 -15.24
N TRP A 156 0.01 -17.71 -16.14
CA TRP A 156 0.35 -19.13 -16.25
C TRP A 156 1.62 -19.52 -15.47
N LYS A 157 2.47 -18.53 -15.13
CA LYS A 157 3.77 -18.75 -14.49
C LYS A 157 3.70 -18.69 -12.97
N TYR A 158 2.78 -17.90 -12.43
CA TYR A 158 2.73 -17.57 -11.01
C TYR A 158 1.35 -17.85 -10.42
N GLY A 159 1.32 -18.40 -9.20
CA GLY A 159 0.10 -18.58 -8.42
C GLY A 159 -0.52 -17.25 -7.97
N THR A 160 -1.70 -17.34 -7.35
CA THR A 160 -2.52 -16.17 -6.95
C THR A 160 -1.76 -15.20 -6.04
N ARG A 161 -0.98 -15.70 -5.05
CA ARG A 161 -0.20 -14.85 -4.13
C ARG A 161 0.89 -14.05 -4.83
N HIS A 162 1.56 -14.63 -5.83
CA HIS A 162 2.57 -13.89 -6.62
C HIS A 162 1.92 -12.81 -7.48
N ARG A 163 0.80 -13.12 -8.10
CA ARG A 163 0.05 -12.16 -8.92
C ARG A 163 -0.53 -11.02 -8.08
N ALA A 164 -0.96 -11.32 -6.86
CA ALA A 164 -1.39 -10.31 -5.89
C ALA A 164 -0.23 -9.43 -5.42
N ALA A 165 0.95 -10.01 -5.17
CA ALA A 165 2.15 -9.26 -4.81
C ALA A 165 2.55 -8.26 -5.92
N ILE A 166 2.58 -8.73 -7.17
CA ILE A 166 2.89 -7.89 -8.33
C ILE A 166 1.83 -6.80 -8.49
N GLY A 167 0.53 -7.16 -8.53
CA GLY A 167 -0.56 -6.20 -8.71
C GLY A 167 -0.61 -5.13 -7.62
N MET A 168 -0.30 -5.47 -6.37
CA MET A 168 -0.20 -4.50 -5.29
C MET A 168 0.99 -3.56 -5.47
N SER A 169 2.15 -4.08 -5.88
CA SER A 169 3.34 -3.27 -6.15
C SER A 169 3.23 -2.41 -7.42
N GLU A 170 2.35 -2.74 -8.37
CA GLU A 170 1.97 -1.89 -9.50
C GLU A 170 1.04 -0.75 -9.08
N ALA A 171 0.11 -1.04 -8.17
CA ALA A 171 -0.92 -0.10 -7.74
C ALA A 171 -0.46 0.88 -6.65
N SER A 172 0.67 0.61 -6.00
CA SER A 172 1.19 1.39 -4.87
C SER A 172 2.70 1.26 -4.74
N ASP A 173 3.32 2.09 -3.91
CA ASP A 173 4.75 2.03 -3.54
C ASP A 173 5.04 1.02 -2.42
N CYS A 174 4.14 0.06 -2.20
CA CYS A 174 4.32 -1.02 -1.22
C CYS A 174 5.23 -2.11 -1.78
N ALA A 175 6.15 -2.61 -0.96
CA ALA A 175 6.85 -3.85 -1.26
C ALA A 175 6.04 -5.04 -0.75
N CYS A 176 6.03 -6.14 -1.51
CA CYS A 176 5.29 -7.34 -1.16
C CYS A 176 6.23 -8.56 -1.16
N LEU A 177 6.34 -9.23 -0.01
CA LEU A 177 7.08 -10.49 0.11
C LEU A 177 6.13 -11.67 -0.06
N VAL A 178 6.55 -12.63 -0.86
CA VAL A 178 5.77 -13.83 -1.17
C VAL A 178 6.60 -15.08 -0.92
N VAL A 179 5.99 -16.10 -0.32
CA VAL A 179 6.50 -17.47 -0.25
C VAL A 179 5.59 -18.38 -1.06
N SER A 180 6.18 -19.12 -2.00
CA SER A 180 5.46 -20.09 -2.81
C SER A 180 5.06 -21.31 -1.99
N GLU A 181 3.81 -21.73 -2.02
CA GLU A 181 3.36 -22.98 -1.41
C GLU A 181 3.76 -24.23 -2.23
N GLU A 182 4.06 -24.04 -3.52
CA GLU A 182 4.45 -25.15 -4.39
C GLU A 182 5.96 -25.45 -4.30
N THR A 183 6.79 -24.39 -4.36
CA THR A 183 8.24 -24.53 -4.47
C THR A 183 9.00 -24.15 -3.20
N GLY A 184 8.36 -23.42 -2.27
CA GLY A 184 9.03 -22.83 -1.11
C GLY A 184 9.87 -21.58 -1.46
N ASP A 185 9.89 -21.16 -2.72
CA ASP A 185 10.66 -20.01 -3.17
C ASP A 185 10.19 -18.73 -2.49
N VAL A 186 11.15 -17.87 -2.14
CA VAL A 186 10.89 -16.56 -1.56
C VAL A 186 11.17 -15.48 -2.59
N SER A 187 10.24 -14.56 -2.76
CA SER A 187 10.36 -13.44 -3.71
C SER A 187 9.83 -12.14 -3.10
N ILE A 188 10.36 -11.01 -3.57
CA ILE A 188 9.82 -9.68 -3.28
C ILE A 188 9.33 -9.05 -4.59
N ALA A 189 8.11 -8.51 -4.57
CA ALA A 189 7.57 -7.67 -5.62
C ALA A 189 7.75 -6.20 -5.22
N LEU A 190 8.32 -5.41 -6.12
CA LEU A 190 8.51 -3.97 -6.01
C LEU A 190 8.36 -3.34 -7.39
N ASP A 191 7.61 -2.26 -7.50
CA ASP A 191 7.37 -1.53 -8.77
C ASP A 191 6.97 -2.47 -9.94
N GLY A 192 6.05 -3.40 -9.68
CA GLY A 192 5.58 -4.37 -10.67
C GLY A 192 6.57 -5.49 -11.03
N THR A 193 7.75 -5.51 -10.41
CA THR A 193 8.81 -6.48 -10.71
C THR A 193 8.98 -7.46 -9.56
N LEU A 194 9.03 -8.77 -9.89
CA LEU A 194 9.23 -9.83 -8.92
C LEU A 194 10.70 -10.29 -8.93
N ARG A 195 11.38 -10.19 -7.79
CA ARG A 195 12.74 -10.67 -7.59
C ARG A 195 12.73 -11.88 -6.66
N LYS A 196 13.30 -13.01 -7.11
CA LYS A 196 13.49 -14.22 -6.32
C LYS A 196 14.80 -14.13 -5.53
N TYR A 197 14.79 -14.67 -4.31
CA TYR A 197 15.95 -14.74 -3.41
C TYR A 197 16.32 -16.21 -3.17
N GLU A 198 17.59 -16.51 -3.40
CA GLU A 198 18.19 -17.82 -3.08
C GLU A 198 18.94 -17.76 -1.75
N ASP A 199 19.48 -16.59 -1.40
CA ASP A 199 20.20 -16.34 -0.15
C ASP A 199 19.40 -15.46 0.82
N ILE A 200 19.31 -15.92 2.05
CA ILE A 200 18.64 -15.20 3.14
C ILE A 200 19.40 -13.93 3.58
N SER A 201 20.72 -13.88 3.38
CA SER A 201 21.49 -12.68 3.69
C SER A 201 21.10 -11.53 2.77
N GLU A 202 20.94 -11.80 1.47
CA GLU A 202 20.47 -10.82 0.49
C GLU A 202 19.03 -10.35 0.78
N LEU A 203 18.15 -11.30 1.13
CA LEU A 203 16.79 -10.97 1.56
C LEU A 203 16.78 -10.09 2.80
N ARG A 204 17.66 -10.32 3.77
CA ARG A 204 17.77 -9.48 4.99
C ARG A 204 18.13 -8.04 4.63
N ASP A 205 19.13 -7.84 3.78
CA ASP A 205 19.62 -6.52 3.43
C ASP A 205 18.53 -5.71 2.71
N ASP A 206 17.81 -6.34 1.77
CA ASP A 206 16.73 -5.68 1.06
C ASP A 206 15.51 -5.42 1.98
N LEU A 207 15.15 -6.33 2.89
CA LEU A 207 14.11 -6.09 3.89
C LEU A 207 14.48 -4.94 4.83
N THR A 208 15.75 -4.82 5.21
CA THR A 208 16.22 -3.72 6.06
C THR A 208 16.04 -2.38 5.36
N LYS A 209 16.33 -2.29 4.06
CA LYS A 209 16.11 -1.10 3.23
C LYS A 209 14.61 -0.78 3.06
N ILE A 210 13.80 -1.79 2.71
CA ILE A 210 12.34 -1.64 2.52
C ILE A 210 11.67 -1.11 3.78
N LEU A 211 12.08 -1.59 4.95
CA LEU A 211 11.56 -1.13 6.24
C LEU A 211 12.15 0.22 6.70
N GLY A 212 13.06 0.81 5.90
CA GLY A 212 13.66 2.12 6.20
C GLY A 212 14.62 2.10 7.40
N PHE A 213 15.32 0.99 7.61
CA PHE A 213 16.24 0.80 8.75
C PHE A 213 17.72 0.97 8.36
N GLU A 214 17.99 1.64 7.22
CA GLU A 214 19.38 1.94 6.86
C GLU A 214 20.04 2.75 7.97
N ASN A 215 21.14 2.21 8.52
CA ASN A 215 22.04 2.99 9.35
C ASN A 215 22.68 4.04 8.44
N GLU A 216 22.41 5.31 8.72
CA GLU A 216 23.27 6.39 8.23
C GLU A 216 24.68 6.10 8.74
N THR A 217 25.52 5.53 7.89
CA THR A 217 26.98 5.42 8.11
C THR A 217 27.65 6.74 7.81
#